data_a01d19ad5221cb182601e3cfa21a5d63
#
_entry.id   a01d19ad5221cb182601e3cfa21a5d63
#
_cell.length_a   1.000
_cell.length_b   1.000
_cell.length_c   1.000
_cell.angle_alpha   90.00
_cell.angle_beta   90.00
_cell.angle_gamma   90.00
#
_symmetry.space_group_name_H-M   'P 1'
#
loop_
_entity.id
_entity.type
_entity.pdbx_description
1 polymer ?
#
loop_
_entity_poly.entity_id
_entity_poly.type
_entity_poly.pdbx_seq_one_letter_code
_entity_poly.pdbx_strand_id
1 'polypeptide(L)'
;MLFEISSSIILGSIASISYLKKSSLSNDVDKIQKICQHCGLTTKEDSIQIYRKKRHEWGMEYVYRIPLGLSFADFERKIDHIRDGLNNKKKIIDISELLKINFRKNWLRQIKEIISNAKHLQKDVELEYDGMLHIKVLEKALPINLKFDESILGRCIDWEIPLGITRYGFIKHDMERGHITLAGATRKGKTVFLKLLITSLIYQQPETVKLSLIDLKGGLAFTRFKNAIQVEDVATDLDSALEVLKKVQSEMEKMKGWFDKNGSEDIKEAGISTRHIIIVDEAAQISPNIITGKEEKEKARKCEEALSEIARIGAGLGYRLVYCSQYPTADVMNKQIKQNCDTVITYKLRDAIASRVVLDESGAEKLPLPGRAIYKTPDGTQIVQTPFITNEQIESMIKPHIVFKPRKEQSYEYRKGEKNRSNSFIIKEV
;
A
#
# COMPACT_ATOMS: atom_id res chain seq x y z
N MET A 1 22.15 47.32 -19.14
CA MET A 1 22.68 47.38 -17.76
C MET A 1 21.83 46.61 -16.74
N LEU A 2 20.52 46.89 -16.56
CA LEU A 2 19.67 46.11 -15.62
C LEU A 2 19.47 44.63 -16.01
N PHE A 3 19.42 44.32 -17.29
CA PHE A 3 19.25 42.96 -17.80
C PHE A 3 20.53 42.12 -17.68
N GLU A 4 21.69 42.71 -17.83
CA GLU A 4 22.99 42.05 -17.68
C GLU A 4 23.30 41.77 -16.22
N ILE A 5 22.93 42.65 -15.29
CA ILE A 5 23.08 42.45 -13.86
C ILE A 5 22.17 41.30 -13.38
N SER A 6 20.93 41.22 -13.90
CA SER A 6 20.02 40.13 -13.55
C SER A 6 20.48 38.77 -14.09
N SER A 7 21.00 38.71 -15.30
CA SER A 7 21.54 37.46 -15.88
C SER A 7 22.80 36.99 -15.18
N SER A 8 23.68 37.91 -14.75
CA SER A 8 24.90 37.55 -14.00
C SER A 8 24.58 37.02 -12.57
N ILE A 9 23.55 37.57 -11.92
CA ILE A 9 23.09 37.09 -10.62
C ILE A 9 22.46 35.69 -10.75
N ILE A 10 21.68 35.44 -11.80
CA ILE A 10 21.08 34.13 -12.08
C ILE A 10 22.16 33.10 -12.40
N LEU A 11 23.12 33.41 -13.25
CA LEU A 11 24.24 32.52 -13.57
C LEU A 11 25.15 32.25 -12.35
N GLY A 12 25.43 33.29 -11.56
CA GLY A 12 26.19 33.12 -10.30
C GLY A 12 25.45 32.27 -9.27
N SER A 13 24.14 32.40 -9.15
CA SER A 13 23.34 31.58 -8.27
C SER A 13 23.26 30.11 -8.74
N ILE A 14 23.12 29.87 -10.04
CA ILE A 14 23.13 28.51 -10.63
C ILE A 14 24.51 27.83 -10.42
N ALA A 15 25.60 28.56 -10.65
CA ALA A 15 26.96 28.08 -10.44
C ALA A 15 27.21 27.76 -8.94
N SER A 16 26.76 28.64 -8.03
CA SER A 16 26.86 28.44 -6.59
C SER A 16 26.03 27.25 -6.12
N ILE A 17 24.85 27.04 -6.67
CA ILE A 17 23.97 25.91 -6.40
C ILE A 17 24.61 24.59 -6.91
N SER A 18 25.18 24.60 -8.12
CA SER A 18 25.93 23.47 -8.67
C SER A 18 27.14 23.12 -7.83
N TYR A 19 27.88 24.11 -7.36
CA TYR A 19 29.03 23.94 -6.49
C TYR A 19 28.62 23.39 -5.11
N LEU A 20 27.58 23.93 -4.49
CA LEU A 20 27.04 23.44 -3.23
C LEU A 20 26.50 22.01 -3.35
N LYS A 21 25.88 21.66 -4.49
CA LYS A 21 25.41 20.31 -4.78
C LYS A 21 26.58 19.33 -4.94
N LYS A 22 27.68 19.75 -5.57
CA LYS A 22 28.91 18.97 -5.75
C LYS A 22 29.69 18.81 -4.44
N SER A 23 29.72 19.83 -3.59
CA SER A 23 30.37 19.79 -2.28
C SER A 23 29.62 18.93 -1.24
N SER A 24 28.28 18.80 -1.37
CA SER A 24 27.53 17.93 -0.48
C SER A 24 27.78 16.43 -0.74
N LEU A 25 28.09 16.08 -1.99
CA LEU A 25 28.35 14.70 -2.42
C LEU A 25 29.71 14.15 -1.96
N SER A 26 30.73 15.01 -1.84
CA SER A 26 32.02 14.60 -1.28
C SER A 26 31.98 14.43 0.25
N ASN A 27 31.03 15.10 0.89
CA ASN A 27 30.93 15.17 2.35
C ASN A 27 30.26 13.92 2.99
N ASP A 28 29.46 13.12 2.24
CA ASP A 28 28.79 11.95 2.80
C ASP A 28 29.73 10.76 2.94
N VAL A 29 30.70 10.55 2.03
CA VAL A 29 31.72 9.50 2.15
C VAL A 29 32.56 9.69 3.42
N ASP A 30 33.11 10.90 3.59
CA ASP A 30 33.93 11.24 4.75
C ASP A 30 33.12 11.14 6.05
N LYS A 31 31.82 11.51 6.00
CA LYS A 31 30.94 11.37 7.15
C LYS A 31 30.68 9.92 7.51
N ILE A 32 30.35 9.09 6.53
CA ILE A 32 30.11 7.65 6.76
C ILE A 32 31.35 7.02 7.39
N GLN A 33 32.54 7.31 6.84
CA GLN A 33 33.78 6.79 7.40
C GLN A 33 33.97 7.24 8.86
N LYS A 34 33.81 8.54 9.16
CA LYS A 34 33.91 9.06 10.53
C LYS A 34 32.90 8.44 11.48
N ILE A 35 31.65 8.28 11.03
CA ILE A 35 30.60 7.65 11.85
C ILE A 35 31.00 6.21 12.15
N CYS A 36 31.43 5.46 11.15
CA CYS A 36 31.88 4.08 11.32
C CYS A 36 33.05 3.96 12.29
N GLN A 37 34.05 4.88 12.22
CA GLN A 37 35.14 4.96 13.18
C GLN A 37 34.63 5.18 14.61
N HIS A 38 33.74 6.15 14.81
CA HIS A 38 33.22 6.48 16.15
C HIS A 38 32.27 5.41 16.71
N CYS A 39 31.61 4.62 15.85
CA CYS A 39 30.71 3.54 16.25
C CYS A 39 31.39 2.19 16.47
N GLY A 40 32.72 2.11 16.28
CA GLY A 40 33.46 0.87 16.40
C GLY A 40 33.26 -0.10 15.20
N LEU A 41 32.91 0.43 14.04
CA LEU A 41 32.82 -0.33 12.78
C LEU A 41 34.15 -0.28 11.98
N THR A 42 35.25 -0.27 12.71
CA THR A 42 36.62 -0.31 12.20
C THR A 42 37.43 -1.20 13.12
N THR A 43 38.50 -1.77 12.61
CA THR A 43 39.50 -2.50 13.41
C THR A 43 40.68 -1.61 13.67
N LYS A 44 41.64 -2.05 14.53
CA LYS A 44 42.88 -1.29 14.82
C LYS A 44 43.73 -1.11 13.57
N GLU A 45 43.62 -2.01 12.61
CA GLU A 45 44.48 -2.07 11.43
C GLU A 45 43.76 -1.69 10.13
N ASP A 46 42.40 -1.68 10.11
CA ASP A 46 41.63 -1.44 8.88
C ASP A 46 40.36 -0.63 9.13
N SER A 47 40.00 0.22 8.18
CA SER A 47 38.80 1.01 8.15
C SER A 47 37.96 0.67 6.92
N ILE A 48 36.66 1.03 6.92
CA ILE A 48 35.86 0.84 5.73
C ILE A 48 36.46 1.62 4.56
N GLN A 49 36.67 0.93 3.45
CA GLN A 49 37.21 1.52 2.23
C GLN A 49 36.14 1.61 1.17
N ILE A 50 35.94 2.82 0.60
CA ILE A 50 35.00 3.00 -0.47
C ILE A 50 35.52 2.34 -1.75
N TYR A 51 34.73 1.45 -2.32
CA TYR A 51 34.99 0.80 -3.60
C TYR A 51 34.37 1.55 -4.76
N ARG A 52 33.06 1.93 -4.61
CA ARG A 52 32.30 2.60 -5.66
C ARG A 52 31.25 3.52 -5.05
N LYS A 53 30.92 4.60 -5.77
CA LYS A 53 29.75 5.44 -5.53
C LYS A 53 28.93 5.57 -6.82
N LYS A 54 27.60 5.48 -6.70
CA LYS A 54 26.68 5.62 -7.83
C LYS A 54 25.51 6.50 -7.44
N ARG A 55 25.12 7.40 -8.34
CA ARG A 55 23.91 8.22 -8.16
C ARG A 55 22.73 7.56 -8.83
N HIS A 56 21.61 7.52 -8.12
CA HIS A 56 20.32 7.05 -8.57
C HIS A 56 19.28 8.16 -8.41
N GLU A 57 18.07 7.98 -8.95
CA GLU A 57 16.98 8.93 -8.79
C GLU A 57 16.51 9.06 -7.32
N TRP A 58 16.68 8.02 -6.52
CA TRP A 58 16.32 7.97 -5.11
C TRP A 58 17.40 8.49 -4.16
N GLY A 59 18.66 8.65 -4.61
CA GLY A 59 19.75 9.11 -3.78
C GLY A 59 21.11 8.58 -4.22
N MET A 60 21.95 8.24 -3.26
CA MET A 60 23.31 7.78 -3.49
C MET A 60 23.54 6.37 -2.93
N GLU A 61 24.17 5.54 -3.73
CA GLU A 61 24.67 4.24 -3.31
C GLU A 61 26.20 4.31 -3.11
N TYR A 62 26.64 3.90 -1.94
CA TYR A 62 28.04 3.79 -1.58
C TYR A 62 28.37 2.33 -1.32
N VAL A 63 29.34 1.79 -2.05
CA VAL A 63 29.79 0.40 -1.91
C VAL A 63 31.12 0.40 -1.18
N TYR A 64 31.17 -0.35 -0.08
CA TYR A 64 32.33 -0.46 0.79
C TYR A 64 32.78 -1.91 0.94
N ARG A 65 34.10 -2.09 1.18
CA ARG A 65 34.62 -3.34 1.68
C ARG A 65 34.50 -3.35 3.21
N ILE A 66 33.94 -4.43 3.76
CA ILE A 66 33.88 -4.63 5.21
C ILE A 66 35.30 -4.97 5.72
N PRO A 67 35.80 -4.31 6.79
CA PRO A 67 37.07 -4.65 7.42
C PRO A 67 37.09 -6.09 7.93
N LEU A 68 38.23 -6.72 7.87
CA LEU A 68 38.42 -8.07 8.41
C LEU A 68 38.11 -8.10 9.91
N GLY A 69 37.31 -9.08 10.33
CA GLY A 69 36.87 -9.22 11.71
C GLY A 69 35.49 -8.57 12.03
N LEU A 70 34.86 -7.90 11.06
CA LEU A 70 33.52 -7.40 11.15
C LEU A 70 32.58 -8.14 10.18
N SER A 71 31.31 -8.22 10.52
CA SER A 71 30.26 -8.83 9.74
C SER A 71 29.20 -7.80 9.31
N PHE A 72 28.37 -8.13 8.33
CA PHE A 72 27.21 -7.31 7.94
C PHE A 72 26.28 -7.01 9.12
N ALA A 73 26.05 -7.98 10.00
CA ALA A 73 25.23 -7.82 11.21
C ALA A 73 25.76 -6.74 12.17
N ASP A 74 27.06 -6.45 12.16
CA ASP A 74 27.63 -5.37 12.99
C ASP A 74 27.20 -4.00 12.44
N PHE A 75 27.13 -3.85 11.12
CA PHE A 75 26.61 -2.64 10.47
C PHE A 75 25.11 -2.49 10.65
N GLU A 76 24.32 -3.56 10.53
CA GLU A 76 22.87 -3.52 10.77
C GLU A 76 22.55 -3.03 12.16
N ARG A 77 23.25 -3.51 13.19
CA ARG A 77 23.07 -3.04 14.57
C ARG A 77 23.36 -1.56 14.78
N LYS A 78 24.13 -0.95 13.89
CA LYS A 78 24.56 0.46 13.96
C LYS A 78 23.93 1.35 12.89
N ILE A 79 22.96 0.86 12.14
CA ILE A 79 22.31 1.61 11.04
C ILE A 79 21.73 2.95 11.51
N ASP A 80 21.15 2.99 12.72
CA ASP A 80 20.57 4.22 13.27
C ASP A 80 21.66 5.29 13.54
N HIS A 81 22.86 4.90 13.96
CA HIS A 81 23.97 5.82 14.13
C HIS A 81 24.43 6.41 12.79
N ILE A 82 24.44 5.59 11.72
CA ILE A 82 24.78 6.06 10.37
C ILE A 82 23.71 7.03 9.87
N ARG A 83 22.43 6.69 10.05
CA ARG A 83 21.29 7.53 9.67
C ARG A 83 21.32 8.87 10.38
N ASP A 84 21.43 8.88 11.71
CA ASP A 84 21.42 10.08 12.52
C ASP A 84 22.64 10.97 12.24
N GLY A 85 23.82 10.36 12.06
CA GLY A 85 25.04 11.07 11.71
C GLY A 85 25.00 11.75 10.35
N LEU A 86 24.29 11.17 9.38
CA LEU A 86 24.07 11.78 8.06
C LEU A 86 23.01 12.90 8.09
N ASN A 87 22.11 12.90 9.08
CA ASN A 87 21.00 13.83 9.20
C ASN A 87 21.30 15.11 9.99
N ASN A 88 22.58 15.50 10.13
CA ASN A 88 22.94 16.76 10.78
C ASN A 88 22.21 17.94 10.14
N LYS A 89 21.26 18.51 10.89
CA LYS A 89 20.47 19.76 10.76
C LYS A 89 20.72 20.64 9.52
N LYS A 90 20.64 20.14 8.31
CA LYS A 90 20.61 20.97 7.09
C LYS A 90 19.16 21.18 6.66
N LYS A 91 18.70 22.43 6.75
CA LYS A 91 17.47 22.85 6.09
C LYS A 91 17.74 22.92 4.58
N ILE A 92 16.94 22.25 3.78
CA ILE A 92 16.98 22.39 2.32
C ILE A 92 15.83 23.27 1.91
N ILE A 93 16.16 24.32 1.19
CA ILE A 93 15.22 25.22 0.55
C ILE A 93 14.88 24.63 -0.81
N ASP A 94 13.59 24.44 -1.09
CA ASP A 94 13.14 24.01 -2.42
C ASP A 94 13.35 25.14 -3.42
N ILE A 95 14.19 24.88 -4.42
CA ILE A 95 14.52 25.86 -5.46
C ILE A 95 13.27 26.25 -6.26
N SER A 96 12.29 25.32 -6.39
CA SER A 96 11.03 25.61 -7.09
C SER A 96 10.19 26.65 -6.35
N GLU A 97 10.28 26.74 -5.03
CA GLU A 97 9.64 27.79 -4.24
C GLU A 97 10.35 29.13 -4.38
N LEU A 98 11.69 29.13 -4.52
CA LEU A 98 12.45 30.36 -4.79
C LEU A 98 12.13 30.95 -6.16
N LEU A 99 11.87 30.12 -7.17
CA LEU A 99 11.48 30.58 -8.51
C LEU A 99 10.07 31.21 -8.56
N LYS A 100 9.22 30.96 -7.56
CA LYS A 100 7.87 31.52 -7.42
C LYS A 100 7.82 32.86 -6.70
N ILE A 101 8.97 33.40 -6.24
CA ILE A 101 9.04 34.63 -5.50
C ILE A 101 8.64 35.81 -6.42
N ASN A 102 7.66 36.57 -5.97
CA ASN A 102 7.25 37.78 -6.64
C ASN A 102 8.10 38.96 -6.13
N PHE A 103 9.14 39.35 -6.89
CA PHE A 103 10.06 40.43 -6.56
C PHE A 103 9.39 41.83 -6.51
N ARG A 104 8.14 41.96 -6.99
CA ARG A 104 7.37 43.20 -6.92
C ARG A 104 6.60 43.40 -5.61
N LYS A 105 6.48 42.35 -4.78
CA LYS A 105 5.73 42.38 -3.50
C LYS A 105 6.54 41.73 -2.40
N ASN A 106 6.97 42.49 -1.38
CA ASN A 106 7.55 42.02 -0.11
C ASN A 106 8.39 40.70 -0.18
N TRP A 107 9.27 40.62 -1.17
CA TRP A 107 10.10 39.48 -1.49
C TRP A 107 10.92 38.97 -0.28
N LEU A 108 11.39 39.88 0.61
CA LEU A 108 12.10 39.51 1.85
C LEU A 108 11.23 38.71 2.80
N ARG A 109 9.95 39.02 2.86
CA ARG A 109 9.01 38.26 3.70
C ARG A 109 8.75 36.86 3.11
N GLN A 110 8.60 36.75 1.80
CA GLN A 110 8.45 35.49 1.08
C GLN A 110 9.69 34.60 1.27
N ILE A 111 10.91 35.16 1.18
CA ILE A 111 12.14 34.43 1.48
C ILE A 111 12.18 33.96 2.94
N LYS A 112 11.81 34.82 3.89
CA LYS A 112 11.75 34.44 5.32
C LYS A 112 10.75 33.32 5.57
N GLU A 113 9.59 33.33 4.92
CA GLU A 113 8.58 32.27 4.98
C GLU A 113 9.10 30.96 4.36
N ILE A 114 9.75 31.01 3.20
CA ILE A 114 10.37 29.84 2.55
C ILE A 114 11.45 29.24 3.47
N ILE A 115 12.30 30.06 4.07
CA ILE A 115 13.35 29.58 4.99
C ILE A 115 12.76 29.03 6.29
N SER A 116 11.69 29.64 6.82
CA SER A 116 11.02 29.14 8.05
C SER A 116 10.29 27.82 7.80
N ASN A 117 9.72 27.66 6.59
CA ASN A 117 9.00 26.45 6.14
C ASN A 117 9.92 25.42 5.50
N ALA A 118 11.23 25.69 5.40
CA ALA A 118 12.22 24.77 4.84
C ALA A 118 12.19 23.43 5.60
N LYS A 119 11.79 22.39 4.91
CA LYS A 119 11.72 21.03 5.46
C LYS A 119 13.13 20.51 5.76
N HIS A 120 13.31 19.87 6.91
CA HIS A 120 14.52 19.09 7.15
C HIS A 120 14.51 17.90 6.18
N LEU A 121 15.50 17.81 5.31
CA LEU A 121 15.70 16.61 4.51
C LEU A 121 16.21 15.53 5.47
N GLN A 122 15.36 14.60 5.84
CA GLN A 122 15.78 13.40 6.52
C GLN A 122 16.28 12.42 5.45
N LYS A 123 17.60 12.28 5.35
CA LYS A 123 18.22 11.17 4.65
C LYS A 123 17.88 9.89 5.41
N ASP A 124 17.48 8.86 4.71
CA ASP A 124 17.36 7.54 5.29
C ASP A 124 18.46 6.64 4.74
N VAL A 125 18.75 5.56 5.45
CA VAL A 125 19.85 4.66 5.13
C VAL A 125 19.32 3.24 5.09
N GLU A 126 19.62 2.53 4.01
CA GLU A 126 19.40 1.10 3.89
C GLU A 126 20.75 0.42 3.63
N LEU A 127 20.91 -0.77 4.20
CA LEU A 127 22.11 -1.59 4.05
C LEU A 127 21.76 -2.86 3.28
N GLU A 128 22.63 -3.25 2.36
CA GLU A 128 22.57 -4.53 1.66
C GLU A 128 23.97 -5.14 1.58
N TYR A 129 24.04 -6.46 1.43
CA TYR A 129 25.30 -7.18 1.31
C TYR A 129 25.20 -8.27 0.24
N ASP A 130 26.08 -8.17 -0.76
CA ASP A 130 26.22 -9.13 -1.85
C ASP A 130 27.69 -9.62 -2.01
N GLY A 131 28.47 -9.59 -0.91
CA GLY A 131 29.92 -9.72 -0.91
C GLY A 131 30.60 -8.39 -0.68
N MET A 132 29.90 -7.27 -0.91
CA MET A 132 30.30 -5.92 -0.55
C MET A 132 29.18 -5.26 0.26
N LEU A 133 29.53 -4.29 1.11
CA LEU A 133 28.56 -3.52 1.87
C LEU A 133 28.02 -2.36 1.02
N HIS A 134 26.75 -2.41 0.70
CA HIS A 134 26.04 -1.33 0.04
C HIS A 134 25.35 -0.46 1.08
N ILE A 135 25.74 0.81 1.17
CA ILE A 135 25.08 1.83 1.98
C ILE A 135 24.28 2.72 1.03
N LYS A 136 22.96 2.52 0.99
CA LYS A 136 22.03 3.32 0.19
C LYS A 136 21.57 4.50 1.01
N VAL A 137 21.97 5.69 0.64
CA VAL A 137 21.57 6.96 1.26
C VAL A 137 20.42 7.56 0.46
N LEU A 138 19.23 7.46 1.00
CA LEU A 138 17.99 7.89 0.35
C LEU A 138 17.76 9.37 0.63
N GLU A 139 17.69 10.18 -0.43
CA GLU A 139 17.52 11.64 -0.33
C GLU A 139 16.04 12.07 -0.23
N LYS A 140 15.12 11.18 -0.58
CA LYS A 140 13.68 11.46 -0.56
C LYS A 140 13.01 10.71 0.59
N ALA A 141 12.49 11.45 1.56
CA ALA A 141 11.59 10.86 2.53
C ALA A 141 10.27 10.44 1.86
N LEU A 142 9.69 9.34 2.34
CA LEU A 142 8.35 8.96 1.91
C LEU A 142 7.34 10.06 2.26
N PRO A 143 6.42 10.43 1.37
CA PRO A 143 5.42 11.44 1.65
C PRO A 143 4.58 11.06 2.87
N ILE A 144 4.22 12.03 3.68
CA ILE A 144 3.34 11.82 4.85
C ILE A 144 1.91 11.51 4.40
N ASN A 145 1.50 12.12 3.29
CA ASN A 145 0.19 11.93 2.68
C ASN A 145 0.37 11.94 1.15
N LEU A 146 -0.16 10.92 0.50
CA LEU A 146 -0.21 10.82 -0.94
C LEU A 146 -1.67 10.94 -1.37
N LYS A 147 -2.04 12.08 -1.96
CA LYS A 147 -3.38 12.25 -2.52
C LYS A 147 -3.49 11.47 -3.80
N PHE A 148 -4.64 10.83 -3.99
CA PHE A 148 -4.96 10.21 -5.26
C PHE A 148 -5.17 11.28 -6.34
N ASP A 149 -4.62 11.00 -7.51
CA ASP A 149 -4.81 11.78 -8.73
C ASP A 149 -5.04 10.80 -9.87
N GLU A 150 -5.94 11.11 -10.79
CA GLU A 150 -6.28 10.23 -11.91
C GLU A 150 -5.08 9.92 -12.81
N SER A 151 -4.10 10.84 -12.89
CA SER A 151 -2.84 10.58 -13.60
C SER A 151 -2.05 9.40 -13.07
N ILE A 152 -2.30 8.99 -11.82
CA ILE A 152 -1.70 7.79 -11.20
C ILE A 152 -2.19 6.53 -11.91
N LEU A 153 -3.46 6.49 -12.33
CA LEU A 153 -4.02 5.36 -13.08
C LEU A 153 -3.41 5.23 -14.47
N GLY A 154 -3.08 6.36 -15.11
CA GLY A 154 -2.39 6.34 -16.41
C GLY A 154 -0.99 5.73 -16.37
N ARG A 155 -0.45 5.43 -15.19
CA ARG A 155 0.80 4.69 -15.01
C ARG A 155 0.61 3.19 -14.87
N CYS A 156 -0.63 2.74 -14.72
CA CYS A 156 -1.02 1.35 -14.59
C CYS A 156 -1.61 0.87 -15.91
N ILE A 157 -1.25 -0.32 -16.33
CA ILE A 157 -1.74 -0.95 -17.56
C ILE A 157 -2.42 -2.27 -17.21
N ASP A 158 -3.36 -2.70 -18.03
CA ASP A 158 -4.07 -3.97 -17.90
C ASP A 158 -4.65 -4.20 -16.50
N TRP A 159 -4.14 -5.18 -15.78
CA TRP A 159 -4.60 -5.57 -14.45
C TRP A 159 -3.78 -4.95 -13.31
N GLU A 160 -2.98 -3.95 -13.60
CA GLU A 160 -2.18 -3.26 -12.60
C GLU A 160 -3.02 -2.23 -11.84
N ILE A 161 -2.85 -2.18 -10.54
CA ILE A 161 -3.45 -1.17 -9.67
C ILE A 161 -2.37 -0.31 -9.02
N PRO A 162 -2.65 0.98 -8.74
CA PRO A 162 -1.68 1.85 -8.10
C PRO A 162 -1.52 1.42 -6.63
N LEU A 163 -0.31 0.99 -6.27
CA LEU A 163 0.00 0.68 -4.88
C LEU A 163 0.48 1.92 -4.13
N GLY A 164 1.31 2.74 -4.75
CA GLY A 164 1.74 3.99 -4.15
C GLY A 164 3.19 4.38 -4.45
N ILE A 165 3.79 5.13 -3.53
CA ILE A 165 5.17 5.60 -3.65
C ILE A 165 6.03 4.93 -2.59
N THR A 166 7.12 4.31 -3.04
CA THR A 166 8.23 3.85 -2.21
C THR A 166 9.35 4.87 -2.22
N ARG A 167 10.41 4.63 -1.48
CA ARG A 167 11.64 5.43 -1.54
C ARG A 167 12.32 5.38 -2.91
N TYR A 168 12.07 4.33 -3.66
CA TYR A 168 12.63 4.10 -5.00
C TYR A 168 11.77 4.66 -6.13
N GLY A 169 10.56 5.08 -5.85
CA GLY A 169 9.63 5.64 -6.81
C GLY A 169 8.21 5.10 -6.69
N PHE A 170 7.42 5.34 -7.72
CA PHE A 170 6.05 4.84 -7.82
C PHE A 170 6.06 3.34 -8.11
N ILE A 171 5.23 2.60 -7.36
CA ILE A 171 5.02 1.19 -7.59
C ILE A 171 3.53 0.87 -7.78
N LYS A 172 3.30 -0.18 -8.50
CA LYS A 172 1.99 -0.74 -8.85
C LYS A 172 1.97 -2.22 -8.50
N HIS A 173 0.79 -2.77 -8.31
CA HIS A 173 0.59 -4.19 -8.08
C HIS A 173 -0.18 -4.76 -9.28
N ASP A 174 0.33 -5.83 -9.85
CA ASP A 174 -0.32 -6.57 -10.91
C ASP A 174 -1.23 -7.65 -10.28
N MET A 175 -2.53 -7.53 -10.48
CA MET A 175 -3.53 -8.50 -10.01
C MET A 175 -3.37 -9.89 -10.65
N GLU A 176 -2.61 -9.99 -11.74
CA GLU A 176 -2.29 -11.28 -12.35
C GLU A 176 -1.29 -12.12 -11.54
N ARG A 177 -0.60 -11.53 -10.56
CA ARG A 177 0.33 -12.24 -9.67
C ARG A 177 -0.34 -13.26 -8.76
N GLY A 178 -1.65 -13.16 -8.53
CA GLY A 178 -2.38 -14.10 -7.68
C GLY A 178 -3.22 -13.44 -6.59
N HIS A 179 -3.28 -14.07 -5.43
CA HIS A 179 -4.11 -13.64 -4.31
C HIS A 179 -3.38 -12.66 -3.38
N ILE A 180 -4.16 -11.85 -2.68
CA ILE A 180 -3.64 -10.82 -1.77
C ILE A 180 -4.13 -11.08 -0.34
N THR A 181 -3.21 -11.13 0.61
CA THR A 181 -3.52 -10.93 2.03
C THR A 181 -3.40 -9.45 2.37
N LEU A 182 -4.47 -8.85 2.89
CA LEU A 182 -4.50 -7.44 3.25
C LEU A 182 -4.83 -7.28 4.75
N ALA A 183 -3.91 -6.71 5.51
CA ALA A 183 -4.11 -6.52 6.94
C ALA A 183 -3.93 -5.06 7.37
N GLY A 184 -4.53 -4.70 8.50
CA GLY A 184 -4.34 -3.37 9.07
C GLY A 184 -5.40 -3.01 10.10
N ALA A 185 -4.95 -2.48 11.23
CA ALA A 185 -5.83 -2.01 12.30
C ALA A 185 -6.78 -0.90 11.80
N THR A 186 -7.86 -0.70 12.53
CA THR A 186 -8.88 0.31 12.20
C THR A 186 -8.27 1.70 11.97
N ARG A 187 -8.71 2.40 10.93
CA ARG A 187 -8.26 3.75 10.53
C ARG A 187 -6.78 3.84 10.11
N LYS A 188 -6.15 2.73 9.72
CA LYS A 188 -4.74 2.73 9.27
C LYS A 188 -4.57 2.75 7.74
N GLY A 189 -5.65 2.59 6.97
CA GLY A 189 -5.61 2.72 5.51
C GLY A 189 -6.21 1.54 4.74
N LYS A 190 -6.46 0.37 5.39
CA LYS A 190 -6.98 -0.84 4.76
C LYS A 190 -8.22 -0.59 3.88
N THR A 191 -9.27 -0.02 4.45
CA THR A 191 -10.54 0.23 3.72
C THR A 191 -10.37 1.29 2.62
N VAL A 192 -9.50 2.28 2.80
CA VAL A 192 -9.20 3.27 1.75
C VAL A 192 -8.52 2.60 0.56
N PHE A 193 -7.58 1.70 0.83
CA PHE A 193 -6.91 0.93 -0.22
C PHE A 193 -7.87 -0.02 -0.93
N LEU A 194 -8.77 -0.72 -0.22
CA LEU A 194 -9.81 -1.54 -0.85
C LEU A 194 -10.69 -0.72 -1.79
N LYS A 195 -11.10 0.47 -1.38
CA LYS A 195 -11.86 1.38 -2.23
C LYS A 195 -11.05 1.81 -3.45
N LEU A 196 -9.77 2.13 -3.29
CA LEU A 196 -8.88 2.47 -4.40
C LEU A 196 -8.74 1.28 -5.37
N LEU A 197 -8.52 0.07 -4.86
CA LEU A 197 -8.40 -1.16 -5.64
C LEU A 197 -9.66 -1.39 -6.49
N ILE A 198 -10.84 -1.39 -5.86
CA ILE A 198 -12.13 -1.59 -6.56
C ILE A 198 -12.33 -0.51 -7.62
N THR A 199 -12.13 0.77 -7.25
CA THR A 199 -12.30 1.89 -8.19
C THR A 199 -11.35 1.79 -9.38
N SER A 200 -10.08 1.44 -9.14
CA SER A 200 -9.09 1.26 -10.19
C SER A 200 -9.47 0.14 -11.15
N LEU A 201 -9.92 -0.99 -10.64
CA LEU A 201 -10.33 -2.14 -11.45
C LEU A 201 -11.57 -1.82 -12.30
N ILE A 202 -12.59 -1.19 -11.72
CA ILE A 202 -13.80 -0.77 -12.46
C ILE A 202 -13.43 0.20 -13.58
N TYR A 203 -12.53 1.15 -13.28
CA TYR A 203 -12.13 2.17 -14.24
C TYR A 203 -11.28 1.61 -15.40
N GLN A 204 -10.34 0.71 -15.09
CA GLN A 204 -9.39 0.18 -16.08
C GLN A 204 -9.92 -1.01 -16.86
N GLN A 205 -10.76 -1.84 -16.23
CA GLN A 205 -11.26 -3.10 -16.77
C GLN A 205 -12.79 -3.18 -16.77
N PRO A 206 -13.51 -2.17 -17.30
CA PRO A 206 -14.95 -2.07 -17.14
C PRO A 206 -15.75 -3.24 -17.73
N GLU A 207 -15.25 -3.86 -18.78
CA GLU A 207 -15.91 -4.96 -19.50
C GLU A 207 -15.48 -6.35 -19.00
N THR A 208 -14.35 -6.44 -18.30
CA THR A 208 -13.68 -7.71 -18.02
C THR A 208 -13.54 -8.03 -16.54
N VAL A 209 -13.70 -7.04 -15.65
CA VAL A 209 -13.67 -7.28 -14.20
C VAL A 209 -15.05 -7.68 -13.69
N LYS A 210 -15.08 -8.71 -12.85
CA LYS A 210 -16.22 -9.13 -12.03
C LYS A 210 -15.82 -9.06 -10.57
N LEU A 211 -16.73 -8.61 -9.71
CA LEU A 211 -16.49 -8.37 -8.31
C LEU A 211 -17.54 -9.07 -7.44
N SER A 212 -17.09 -9.88 -6.48
CA SER A 212 -17.91 -10.36 -5.37
C SER A 212 -17.39 -9.74 -4.08
N LEU A 213 -18.24 -8.98 -3.39
CA LEU A 213 -17.88 -8.17 -2.24
C LEU A 213 -18.51 -8.77 -0.98
N ILE A 214 -17.70 -9.22 -0.03
CA ILE A 214 -18.14 -9.84 1.23
C ILE A 214 -17.75 -8.92 2.39
N ASP A 215 -18.75 -8.22 2.96
CA ASP A 215 -18.58 -7.31 4.10
C ASP A 215 -19.61 -7.65 5.20
N LEU A 216 -19.23 -8.54 6.08
CA LEU A 216 -20.04 -9.03 7.18
C LEU A 216 -20.19 -8.03 8.35
N LYS A 217 -19.60 -6.82 8.22
CA LYS A 217 -19.79 -5.71 9.17
C LYS A 217 -20.98 -4.82 8.80
N GLY A 218 -21.98 -5.36 8.12
CA GLY A 218 -23.19 -4.65 7.73
C GLY A 218 -23.09 -3.97 6.36
N GLY A 219 -22.14 -4.33 5.52
CA GLY A 219 -22.07 -3.90 4.12
C GLY A 219 -21.67 -2.45 3.88
N LEU A 220 -21.24 -1.74 4.94
CA LEU A 220 -20.99 -0.29 4.87
C LEU A 220 -19.77 0.08 4.03
N ALA A 221 -18.75 -0.80 4.01
CA ALA A 221 -17.50 -0.53 3.30
C ALA A 221 -17.71 -0.43 1.78
N PHE A 222 -18.62 -1.24 1.22
CA PHE A 222 -18.85 -1.39 -0.21
C PHE A 222 -20.18 -0.79 -0.73
N THR A 223 -20.91 -0.08 0.13
CA THR A 223 -22.24 0.47 -0.24
C THR A 223 -22.24 1.28 -1.55
N ARG A 224 -21.16 2.02 -1.82
CA ARG A 224 -21.03 2.83 -3.04
C ARG A 224 -20.90 2.01 -4.32
N PHE A 225 -20.37 0.80 -4.21
CA PHE A 225 -20.07 -0.06 -5.35
C PHE A 225 -21.19 -1.03 -5.71
N LYS A 226 -22.14 -1.27 -4.81
CA LYS A 226 -23.19 -2.30 -4.95
C LYS A 226 -24.02 -2.23 -6.22
N ASN A 227 -24.13 -1.04 -6.83
CA ASN A 227 -24.90 -0.81 -8.04
C ASN A 227 -24.01 -0.70 -9.29
N ALA A 228 -22.69 -0.91 -9.17
CA ALA A 228 -21.81 -0.96 -10.33
C ALA A 228 -22.07 -2.25 -11.14
N ILE A 229 -22.03 -2.15 -12.47
CA ILE A 229 -22.28 -3.29 -13.38
C ILE A 229 -21.33 -4.45 -13.08
N GLN A 230 -20.08 -4.14 -12.72
CA GLN A 230 -19.03 -5.09 -12.46
C GLN A 230 -19.21 -5.86 -11.14
N VAL A 231 -20.08 -5.37 -10.24
CA VAL A 231 -20.37 -6.03 -8.96
C VAL A 231 -21.51 -7.04 -9.17
N GLU A 232 -21.15 -8.31 -9.19
CA GLU A 232 -22.09 -9.40 -9.35
C GLU A 232 -22.84 -9.70 -8.05
N ASP A 233 -22.09 -9.75 -6.95
CA ASP A 233 -22.64 -10.17 -5.65
C ASP A 233 -22.12 -9.26 -4.52
N VAL A 234 -22.99 -9.01 -3.53
CA VAL A 234 -22.65 -8.35 -2.27
C VAL A 234 -23.23 -9.17 -1.12
N ALA A 235 -22.37 -9.68 -0.24
CA ALA A 235 -22.77 -10.41 0.95
C ALA A 235 -22.54 -9.56 2.20
N THR A 236 -23.55 -9.48 3.07
CA THR A 236 -23.52 -8.67 4.30
C THR A 236 -23.70 -9.48 5.58
N ASP A 237 -23.98 -10.76 5.42
CA ASP A 237 -24.14 -11.76 6.48
C ASP A 237 -23.53 -13.11 6.04
N LEU A 238 -23.48 -14.06 6.97
CA LEU A 238 -22.82 -15.35 6.75
C LEU A 238 -23.58 -16.23 5.74
N ASP A 239 -24.90 -16.16 5.70
CA ASP A 239 -25.72 -16.93 4.77
C ASP A 239 -25.51 -16.46 3.33
N SER A 240 -25.59 -15.15 3.09
CA SER A 240 -25.30 -14.57 1.78
C SER A 240 -23.85 -14.78 1.36
N ALA A 241 -22.88 -14.74 2.29
CA ALA A 241 -21.49 -15.05 1.98
C ALA A 241 -21.32 -16.51 1.52
N LEU A 242 -21.99 -17.46 2.18
CA LEU A 242 -21.94 -18.86 1.79
C LEU A 242 -22.57 -19.09 0.40
N GLU A 243 -23.69 -18.40 0.09
CA GLU A 243 -24.32 -18.46 -1.24
C GLU A 243 -23.38 -17.93 -2.34
N VAL A 244 -22.78 -16.78 -2.12
CA VAL A 244 -21.80 -16.18 -3.05
C VAL A 244 -20.61 -17.11 -3.28
N LEU A 245 -20.02 -17.64 -2.22
CA LEU A 245 -18.87 -18.52 -2.33
C LEU A 245 -19.20 -19.85 -3.04
N LYS A 246 -20.37 -20.44 -2.80
CA LYS A 246 -20.84 -21.62 -3.54
C LYS A 246 -21.05 -21.33 -5.03
N LYS A 247 -21.58 -20.14 -5.36
CA LYS A 247 -21.73 -19.70 -6.76
C LYS A 247 -20.36 -19.63 -7.42
N VAL A 248 -19.37 -18.99 -6.77
CA VAL A 248 -17.99 -18.89 -7.26
C VAL A 248 -17.38 -20.28 -7.47
N GLN A 249 -17.52 -21.20 -6.51
CA GLN A 249 -17.04 -22.59 -6.66
C GLN A 249 -17.68 -23.29 -7.86
N SER A 250 -18.99 -23.16 -8.04
CA SER A 250 -19.68 -23.74 -9.20
C SER A 250 -19.18 -23.16 -10.53
N GLU A 251 -18.88 -21.87 -10.58
CA GLU A 251 -18.31 -21.23 -11.76
C GLU A 251 -16.87 -21.72 -12.03
N MET A 252 -16.06 -21.87 -10.99
CA MET A 252 -14.72 -22.43 -11.08
C MET A 252 -14.71 -23.87 -11.63
N GLU A 253 -15.63 -24.73 -11.14
CA GLU A 253 -15.78 -26.10 -11.66
C GLU A 253 -16.17 -26.11 -13.15
N LYS A 254 -17.07 -25.23 -13.57
CA LYS A 254 -17.42 -25.08 -14.99
C LYS A 254 -16.22 -24.64 -15.83
N MET A 255 -15.44 -23.68 -15.32
CA MET A 255 -14.24 -23.19 -16.01
C MET A 255 -13.20 -24.29 -16.13
N LYS A 256 -12.96 -25.06 -15.08
CA LYS A 256 -12.07 -26.21 -15.07
C LYS A 256 -12.51 -27.25 -16.10
N GLY A 257 -13.81 -27.62 -16.11
CA GLY A 257 -14.35 -28.56 -17.10
C GLY A 257 -14.27 -28.02 -18.54
N TRP A 258 -14.26 -26.69 -18.72
CA TRP A 258 -14.04 -26.09 -20.02
C TRP A 258 -12.56 -26.19 -20.44
N PHE A 259 -11.62 -25.96 -19.50
CA PHE A 259 -10.18 -26.11 -19.75
C PHE A 259 -9.82 -27.54 -20.11
N ASP A 260 -10.34 -28.53 -19.37
CA ASP A 260 -10.15 -29.96 -19.67
C ASP A 260 -10.60 -30.34 -21.09
N LYS A 261 -11.72 -29.77 -21.56
CA LYS A 261 -12.25 -30.01 -22.90
C LYS A 261 -11.47 -29.34 -24.04
N ASN A 262 -10.87 -28.15 -23.73
CA ASN A 262 -10.20 -27.35 -24.75
C ASN A 262 -8.67 -27.49 -24.69
N GLY A 263 -8.14 -28.26 -23.73
CA GLY A 263 -6.70 -28.48 -23.56
C GLY A 263 -5.93 -27.27 -23.11
N SER A 264 -6.59 -26.36 -22.37
CA SER A 264 -5.94 -25.18 -21.79
C SER A 264 -5.50 -25.44 -20.36
N GLU A 265 -4.32 -24.98 -19.96
CA GLU A 265 -3.80 -25.15 -18.59
C GLU A 265 -4.21 -24.01 -17.66
N ASP A 266 -4.38 -22.80 -18.21
CA ASP A 266 -4.79 -21.63 -17.45
C ASP A 266 -5.62 -20.64 -18.27
N ILE A 267 -6.13 -19.59 -17.58
CA ILE A 267 -7.01 -18.57 -18.17
C ILE A 267 -6.31 -17.71 -19.23
N LYS A 268 -4.99 -17.55 -19.18
CA LYS A 268 -4.21 -16.77 -20.15
C LYS A 268 -4.03 -17.55 -21.43
N GLU A 269 -3.67 -18.81 -21.31
CA GLU A 269 -3.59 -19.72 -22.46
C GLU A 269 -4.94 -19.87 -23.15
N ALA A 270 -6.02 -19.92 -22.37
CA ALA A 270 -7.39 -19.94 -22.89
C ALA A 270 -7.81 -18.64 -23.61
N GLY A 271 -7.01 -17.57 -23.54
CA GLY A 271 -7.33 -16.27 -24.13
C GLY A 271 -8.51 -15.54 -23.50
N ILE A 272 -8.90 -15.92 -22.28
CA ILE A 272 -10.03 -15.33 -21.58
C ILE A 272 -9.55 -14.09 -20.81
N SER A 273 -10.09 -12.92 -21.15
CA SER A 273 -9.73 -11.64 -20.53
C SER A 273 -10.41 -11.37 -19.18
N THR A 274 -11.54 -12.02 -18.91
CA THR A 274 -12.32 -11.79 -17.68
C THR A 274 -11.59 -12.27 -16.43
N ARG A 275 -11.60 -11.45 -15.37
CA ARG A 275 -11.13 -11.84 -14.02
C ARG A 275 -12.20 -11.57 -12.98
N HIS A 276 -12.38 -12.51 -12.09
CA HIS A 276 -13.33 -12.41 -10.97
C HIS A 276 -12.57 -12.19 -9.66
N ILE A 277 -12.77 -11.02 -9.06
CA ILE A 277 -12.09 -10.63 -7.82
C ILE A 277 -13.05 -10.80 -6.66
N ILE A 278 -12.70 -11.65 -5.71
CA ILE A 278 -13.45 -11.91 -4.49
C ILE A 278 -12.78 -11.15 -3.35
N ILE A 279 -13.51 -10.23 -2.71
CA ILE A 279 -12.98 -9.38 -1.64
C ILE A 279 -13.70 -9.71 -0.35
N VAL A 280 -12.96 -10.17 0.65
CA VAL A 280 -13.43 -10.43 2.01
C VAL A 280 -12.86 -9.36 2.93
N ASP A 281 -13.70 -8.40 3.41
CA ASP A 281 -13.21 -7.25 4.22
C ASP A 281 -12.70 -7.67 5.60
N GLU A 282 -13.28 -8.73 6.21
CA GLU A 282 -12.86 -9.17 7.55
C GLU A 282 -12.93 -10.69 7.71
N ALA A 283 -11.79 -11.32 7.64
CA ALA A 283 -11.64 -12.77 7.80
C ALA A 283 -12.15 -13.31 9.15
N ALA A 284 -12.06 -12.50 10.22
CA ALA A 284 -12.53 -12.90 11.56
C ALA A 284 -14.01 -13.25 11.58
N GLN A 285 -14.81 -12.69 10.70
CA GLN A 285 -16.25 -12.92 10.65
C GLN A 285 -16.66 -14.20 9.90
N ILE A 286 -15.69 -14.84 9.26
CA ILE A 286 -15.86 -16.13 8.57
C ILE A 286 -15.12 -17.25 9.32
N SER A 287 -14.29 -16.90 10.31
CA SER A 287 -13.51 -17.92 11.03
C SER A 287 -14.36 -18.76 11.96
N PRO A 288 -14.43 -20.09 11.76
CA PRO A 288 -15.18 -21.00 12.64
C PRO A 288 -14.60 -21.08 14.05
N ASN A 289 -13.37 -20.60 14.26
CA ASN A 289 -12.72 -20.61 15.57
C ASN A 289 -13.23 -19.50 16.50
N ILE A 290 -13.84 -18.44 15.95
CA ILE A 290 -14.33 -17.29 16.69
C ILE A 290 -15.85 -17.31 16.83
N ILE A 291 -16.54 -17.88 15.84
CA ILE A 291 -18.00 -17.91 15.77
C ILE A 291 -18.53 -18.88 16.82
N THR A 292 -19.57 -18.45 17.54
CA THR A 292 -20.33 -19.24 18.51
C THR A 292 -21.63 -19.72 17.89
N GLY A 293 -22.13 -20.87 18.34
CA GLY A 293 -23.32 -21.48 17.72
C GLY A 293 -22.95 -22.58 16.72
N LYS A 294 -23.60 -23.73 16.82
CA LYS A 294 -23.26 -24.92 16.03
C LYS A 294 -23.56 -24.71 14.54
N GLU A 295 -24.68 -24.08 14.24
CA GLU A 295 -25.13 -23.85 12.86
C GLU A 295 -24.25 -22.81 12.17
N GLU A 296 -24.03 -21.66 12.81
CA GLU A 296 -23.20 -20.57 12.29
C GLU A 296 -21.75 -21.03 12.12
N LYS A 297 -21.25 -21.85 13.05
CA LYS A 297 -19.90 -22.43 12.95
C LYS A 297 -19.77 -23.36 11.75
N GLU A 298 -20.79 -24.16 11.46
CA GLU A 298 -20.80 -25.03 10.27
C GLU A 298 -20.85 -24.21 8.96
N LYS A 299 -21.67 -23.14 8.93
CA LYS A 299 -21.67 -22.20 7.78
C LYS A 299 -20.32 -21.54 7.57
N ALA A 300 -19.70 -21.06 8.66
CA ALA A 300 -18.38 -20.45 8.62
C ALA A 300 -17.31 -21.42 8.11
N ARG A 301 -17.36 -22.69 8.56
CA ARG A 301 -16.47 -23.74 8.08
C ARG A 301 -16.59 -23.94 6.58
N LYS A 302 -17.82 -24.01 6.05
CA LYS A 302 -18.06 -24.12 4.59
C LYS A 302 -17.57 -22.90 3.83
N CYS A 303 -17.72 -21.69 4.38
CA CYS A 303 -17.15 -20.48 3.78
C CYS A 303 -15.62 -20.54 3.76
N GLU A 304 -14.99 -20.96 4.83
CA GLU A 304 -13.53 -21.08 4.92
C GLU A 304 -12.97 -22.14 3.98
N GLU A 305 -13.67 -23.30 3.85
CA GLU A 305 -13.35 -24.33 2.86
C GLU A 305 -13.41 -23.80 1.43
N ALA A 306 -14.48 -23.08 1.08
CA ALA A 306 -14.62 -22.46 -0.23
C ALA A 306 -13.52 -21.43 -0.53
N LEU A 307 -13.20 -20.58 0.44
CA LEU A 307 -12.11 -19.60 0.30
C LEU A 307 -10.75 -20.28 0.16
N SER A 308 -10.52 -21.39 0.87
CA SER A 308 -9.29 -22.17 0.76
C SER A 308 -9.15 -22.82 -0.61
N GLU A 309 -10.24 -23.28 -1.21
CA GLU A 309 -10.26 -23.81 -2.56
C GLU A 309 -9.99 -22.71 -3.61
N ILE A 310 -10.66 -21.54 -3.47
CA ILE A 310 -10.42 -20.38 -4.34
C ILE A 310 -8.95 -19.97 -4.26
N ALA A 311 -8.37 -19.92 -3.07
CA ALA A 311 -6.97 -19.58 -2.90
C ALA A 311 -6.03 -20.63 -3.54
N ARG A 312 -6.39 -21.90 -3.52
CA ARG A 312 -5.54 -22.99 -4.02
C ARG A 312 -5.50 -23.10 -5.54
N ILE A 313 -6.64 -22.94 -6.22
CA ILE A 313 -6.74 -23.19 -7.67
C ILE A 313 -7.31 -22.00 -8.45
N GLY A 314 -7.89 -21.02 -7.78
CA GLY A 314 -8.60 -19.94 -8.44
C GLY A 314 -7.73 -19.09 -9.36
N ALA A 315 -6.45 -18.90 -9.01
CA ALA A 315 -5.55 -18.05 -9.79
C ALA A 315 -5.41 -18.51 -11.25
N GLY A 316 -5.23 -19.81 -11.48
CA GLY A 316 -5.19 -20.38 -12.82
C GLY A 316 -6.51 -20.26 -13.58
N LEU A 317 -7.63 -20.26 -12.87
CA LEU A 317 -8.98 -20.16 -13.42
C LEU A 317 -9.48 -18.72 -13.61
N GLY A 318 -8.64 -17.69 -13.31
CA GLY A 318 -9.00 -16.29 -13.46
C GLY A 318 -9.67 -15.65 -12.24
N TYR A 319 -9.67 -16.34 -11.10
CA TYR A 319 -10.20 -15.83 -9.85
C TYR A 319 -9.08 -15.25 -8.97
N ARG A 320 -9.34 -14.12 -8.30
CA ARG A 320 -8.40 -13.47 -7.40
C ARG A 320 -9.06 -13.23 -6.05
N LEU A 321 -8.42 -13.68 -4.99
CA LEU A 321 -8.89 -13.47 -3.63
C LEU A 321 -8.12 -12.31 -2.99
N VAL A 322 -8.86 -11.35 -2.42
CA VAL A 322 -8.34 -10.32 -1.52
C VAL A 322 -8.86 -10.62 -0.12
N TYR A 323 -8.02 -11.28 0.67
CA TYR A 323 -8.36 -11.78 2.00
C TYR A 323 -7.89 -10.81 3.07
N CYS A 324 -8.85 -10.13 3.73
CA CYS A 324 -8.52 -9.02 4.62
C CYS A 324 -8.80 -9.33 6.09
N SER A 325 -7.98 -8.75 6.99
CA SER A 325 -8.24 -8.74 8.43
C SER A 325 -7.80 -7.44 9.10
N GLN A 326 -8.57 -7.00 10.11
CA GLN A 326 -8.19 -5.90 10.99
C GLN A 326 -7.47 -6.37 12.25
N TYR A 327 -7.78 -7.60 12.67
CA TYR A 327 -7.23 -8.22 13.87
C TYR A 327 -6.70 -9.62 13.53
N PRO A 328 -5.58 -9.71 12.82
CA PRO A 328 -5.03 -10.98 12.42
C PRO A 328 -4.44 -11.72 13.63
N THR A 329 -5.13 -12.77 14.05
CA THR A 329 -4.62 -13.76 15.00
C THR A 329 -4.45 -15.10 14.30
N ALA A 330 -3.72 -16.03 14.90
CA ALA A 330 -3.53 -17.36 14.34
C ALA A 330 -4.87 -18.11 14.15
N ASP A 331 -5.86 -17.82 15.00
CA ASP A 331 -7.20 -18.43 14.92
C ASP A 331 -8.08 -17.80 13.83
N VAL A 332 -7.78 -16.56 13.40
CA VAL A 332 -8.51 -15.83 12.36
C VAL A 332 -7.94 -16.08 10.98
N MET A 333 -6.61 -16.02 10.88
CA MET A 333 -5.91 -16.14 9.61
C MET A 333 -5.71 -17.61 9.24
N ASN A 334 -6.60 -18.13 8.40
CA ASN A 334 -6.44 -19.48 7.89
C ASN A 334 -5.09 -19.63 7.20
N LYS A 335 -4.29 -20.56 7.71
CA LYS A 335 -2.90 -20.77 7.26
C LYS A 335 -2.83 -21.21 5.80
N GLN A 336 -3.77 -22.03 5.35
CA GLN A 336 -3.83 -22.53 3.97
C GLN A 336 -4.14 -21.40 2.99
N ILE A 337 -5.10 -20.53 3.32
CA ILE A 337 -5.42 -19.36 2.50
C ILE A 337 -4.21 -18.44 2.42
N LYS A 338 -3.59 -18.11 3.56
CA LYS A 338 -2.41 -17.25 3.63
C LYS A 338 -1.25 -17.78 2.78
N GLN A 339 -0.99 -19.09 2.83
CA GLN A 339 0.10 -19.71 2.06
C GLN A 339 -0.07 -19.65 0.54
N ASN A 340 -1.31 -19.51 0.07
CA ASN A 340 -1.62 -19.34 -1.35
C ASN A 340 -1.75 -17.86 -1.76
N CYS A 341 -1.54 -16.92 -0.84
CA CYS A 341 -1.52 -15.49 -1.15
C CYS A 341 -0.07 -15.03 -1.30
N ASP A 342 0.42 -14.93 -2.53
CA ASP A 342 1.80 -14.53 -2.83
C ASP A 342 2.10 -13.07 -2.44
N THR A 343 1.06 -12.25 -2.36
CA THR A 343 1.17 -10.84 -2.01
C THR A 343 0.60 -10.55 -0.65
N VAL A 344 1.38 -9.86 0.18
CA VAL A 344 0.93 -9.36 1.47
C VAL A 344 1.05 -7.83 1.48
N ILE A 345 -0.06 -7.16 1.77
CA ILE A 345 -0.11 -5.72 2.01
C ILE A 345 -0.56 -5.50 3.44
N THR A 346 0.30 -4.95 4.28
CA THR A 346 -0.10 -4.72 5.67
C THR A 346 0.14 -3.28 6.10
N TYR A 347 -0.92 -2.66 6.60
CA TYR A 347 -0.89 -1.39 7.30
C TYR A 347 -0.50 -1.61 8.76
N LYS A 348 -0.37 -0.51 9.52
CA LYS A 348 -0.05 -0.61 10.94
C LYS A 348 -0.97 -1.59 11.65
N LEU A 349 -0.36 -2.56 12.33
CA LEU A 349 -1.01 -3.51 13.21
C LEU A 349 -0.83 -3.12 14.67
N ARG A 350 -1.55 -3.81 15.56
CA ARG A 350 -1.58 -3.50 16.99
C ARG A 350 -0.24 -3.80 17.68
N ASP A 351 0.32 -4.96 17.37
CA ASP A 351 1.50 -5.49 18.04
C ASP A 351 2.34 -6.40 17.11
N ALA A 352 3.49 -6.82 17.61
CA ALA A 352 4.41 -7.67 16.86
C ALA A 352 3.89 -9.10 16.66
N ILE A 353 2.94 -9.58 17.47
CA ILE A 353 2.33 -10.90 17.29
C ILE A 353 1.46 -10.88 16.05
N ALA A 354 0.56 -9.90 15.94
CA ALA A 354 -0.27 -9.70 14.75
C ALA A 354 0.59 -9.50 13.49
N SER A 355 1.71 -8.80 13.60
CA SER A 355 2.65 -8.63 12.50
C SER A 355 3.23 -9.96 12.03
N ARG A 356 3.69 -10.83 12.96
CA ARG A 356 4.21 -12.16 12.61
C ARG A 356 3.15 -13.06 12.00
N VAL A 357 1.90 -12.98 12.44
CA VAL A 357 0.80 -13.78 11.85
C VAL A 357 0.63 -13.44 10.36
N VAL A 358 0.78 -12.17 9.98
CA VAL A 358 0.57 -11.71 8.59
C VAL A 358 1.85 -11.82 7.75
N LEU A 359 2.97 -11.31 8.26
CA LEU A 359 4.23 -11.14 7.52
C LEU A 359 5.24 -12.27 7.73
N ASP A 360 5.03 -13.14 8.72
CA ASP A 360 6.00 -14.09 9.29
C ASP A 360 7.18 -13.40 10.02
N GLU A 361 7.13 -12.08 10.12
CA GLU A 361 8.11 -11.22 10.77
C GLU A 361 7.44 -10.03 11.49
N SER A 362 8.16 -9.37 12.39
CA SER A 362 7.73 -8.13 13.02
C SER A 362 8.01 -6.93 12.11
N GLY A 363 7.29 -5.81 12.28
CA GLY A 363 7.54 -4.57 11.54
C GLY A 363 6.30 -3.74 11.28
N ALA A 364 5.15 -4.38 11.02
CA ALA A 364 3.93 -3.62 10.74
C ALA A 364 3.45 -2.79 11.94
N GLU A 365 3.71 -3.23 13.17
CA GLU A 365 3.39 -2.47 14.39
C GLU A 365 4.17 -1.16 14.51
N LYS A 366 5.33 -1.07 13.82
CA LYS A 366 6.21 0.11 13.86
C LYS A 366 5.86 1.16 12.80
N LEU A 367 4.95 0.85 11.88
CA LEU A 367 4.57 1.79 10.82
C LEU A 367 4.04 3.11 11.43
N PRO A 368 4.58 4.28 11.00
CA PRO A 368 4.36 5.53 11.76
C PRO A 368 3.01 6.18 11.46
N LEU A 369 2.50 6.08 10.23
CA LEU A 369 1.41 6.93 9.73
C LEU A 369 0.31 6.11 9.06
N PRO A 370 -0.94 6.62 9.02
CA PRO A 370 -1.98 6.04 8.18
C PRO A 370 -1.59 6.07 6.69
N GLY A 371 -2.01 5.05 5.95
CA GLY A 371 -1.64 4.88 4.54
C GLY A 371 -0.21 4.39 4.31
N ARG A 372 0.61 4.27 5.37
CA ARG A 372 1.91 3.61 5.31
C ARG A 372 1.69 2.10 5.41
N ALA A 373 2.23 1.37 4.44
CA ALA A 373 2.09 -0.09 4.39
C ALA A 373 3.42 -0.78 4.11
N ILE A 374 3.52 -2.02 4.51
CA ILE A 374 4.52 -2.97 4.05
C ILE A 374 3.90 -3.74 2.90
N TYR A 375 4.57 -3.75 1.77
CA TYR A 375 4.26 -4.55 0.59
C TYR A 375 5.30 -5.65 0.47
N LYS A 376 4.87 -6.90 0.61
CA LYS A 376 5.71 -8.10 0.57
C LYS A 376 5.23 -9.00 -0.56
N THR A 377 6.15 -9.39 -1.41
CA THR A 377 5.99 -10.34 -2.50
C THR A 377 7.13 -11.34 -2.45
N PRO A 378 7.12 -12.42 -3.24
CA PRO A 378 8.27 -13.30 -3.38
C PRO A 378 9.56 -12.58 -3.81
N ASP A 379 9.42 -11.46 -4.54
CA ASP A 379 10.54 -10.65 -5.02
C ASP A 379 11.19 -9.78 -3.92
N GLY A 380 10.52 -9.61 -2.76
CA GLY A 380 11.04 -8.81 -1.65
C GLY A 380 9.98 -8.00 -0.91
N THR A 381 10.47 -7.22 0.06
CA THR A 381 9.62 -6.40 0.95
C THR A 381 9.96 -4.92 0.77
N GLN A 382 8.94 -4.07 0.66
CA GLN A 382 9.08 -2.62 0.51
C GLN A 382 8.11 -1.87 1.42
N ILE A 383 8.54 -0.70 1.91
CA ILE A 383 7.63 0.23 2.60
C ILE A 383 7.07 1.19 1.56
N VAL A 384 5.74 1.31 1.53
CA VAL A 384 5.00 2.13 0.57
C VAL A 384 4.05 3.11 1.27
N GLN A 385 3.88 4.30 0.71
CA GLN A 385 2.79 5.19 1.05
C GLN A 385 1.70 5.05 0.00
N THR A 386 0.55 4.51 0.39
CA THR A 386 -0.58 4.31 -0.52
C THR A 386 -1.36 5.60 -0.76
N PRO A 387 -1.98 5.77 -1.95
CA PRO A 387 -2.78 6.94 -2.25
C PRO A 387 -4.06 6.98 -1.40
N PHE A 388 -4.43 8.19 -0.98
CA PHE A 388 -5.70 8.48 -0.33
C PHE A 388 -6.71 8.95 -1.37
N ILE A 389 -7.71 8.14 -1.68
CA ILE A 389 -8.82 8.46 -2.56
C ILE A 389 -10.02 8.94 -1.73
N THR A 390 -10.67 10.03 -2.15
CA THR A 390 -11.86 10.56 -1.48
C THR A 390 -13.13 9.89 -1.99
N ASN A 391 -14.22 9.99 -1.22
CA ASN A 391 -15.49 9.42 -1.64
C ASN A 391 -16.04 10.10 -2.91
N GLU A 392 -15.83 11.41 -3.05
CA GLU A 392 -16.23 12.20 -4.22
C GLU A 392 -15.50 11.73 -5.48
N GLN A 393 -14.20 11.45 -5.37
CA GLN A 393 -13.41 10.89 -6.47
C GLN A 393 -13.91 9.51 -6.88
N ILE A 394 -14.19 8.64 -5.90
CA ILE A 394 -14.75 7.31 -6.15
C ILE A 394 -16.07 7.44 -6.92
N GLU A 395 -17.01 8.24 -6.40
CA GLU A 395 -18.33 8.43 -7.01
C GLU A 395 -18.24 8.99 -8.43
N SER A 396 -17.35 9.96 -8.67
CA SER A 396 -17.10 10.51 -10.00
C SER A 396 -16.63 9.43 -10.98
N MET A 397 -15.68 8.60 -10.56
CA MET A 397 -15.06 7.59 -11.42
C MET A 397 -15.98 6.41 -11.71
N ILE A 398 -16.76 5.95 -10.73
CA ILE A 398 -17.68 4.81 -10.94
C ILE A 398 -19.02 5.21 -11.53
N LYS A 399 -19.39 6.51 -11.54
CA LYS A 399 -20.68 7.01 -12.05
C LYS A 399 -21.08 6.47 -13.42
N PRO A 400 -20.19 6.35 -14.43
CA PRO A 400 -20.54 5.77 -15.72
C PRO A 400 -20.96 4.29 -15.66
N HIS A 401 -20.57 3.59 -14.61
CA HIS A 401 -20.78 2.15 -14.42
C HIS A 401 -21.92 1.82 -13.47
N ILE A 402 -22.62 2.83 -12.92
CA ILE A 402 -23.73 2.63 -12.02
C ILE A 402 -25.02 2.37 -12.81
N VAL A 403 -25.64 1.23 -12.54
CA VAL A 403 -26.96 0.88 -13.06
C VAL A 403 -27.98 0.96 -11.93
N PHE A 404 -29.02 1.74 -12.13
CA PHE A 404 -30.18 1.74 -11.21
C PHE A 404 -30.95 0.42 -11.38
N LYS A 405 -30.61 -0.59 -10.58
CA LYS A 405 -31.46 -1.77 -10.43
C LYS A 405 -32.74 -1.29 -9.72
N PRO A 406 -33.95 -1.51 -10.27
CA PRO A 406 -35.19 -1.15 -9.56
C PRO A 406 -35.15 -1.85 -8.20
N ARG A 407 -35.33 -1.07 -7.13
CA ARG A 407 -35.45 -1.62 -5.78
C ARG A 407 -36.58 -2.64 -5.79
N LYS A 408 -36.28 -3.90 -5.46
CA LYS A 408 -37.32 -4.79 -4.91
C LYS A 408 -37.76 -4.12 -3.62
N GLU A 409 -39.02 -3.66 -3.61
CA GLU A 409 -39.65 -3.11 -2.41
C GLU A 409 -39.54 -4.18 -1.30
N GLN A 410 -38.62 -3.99 -0.40
CA GLN A 410 -38.69 -4.63 0.90
C GLN A 410 -39.78 -3.87 1.67
N SER A 411 -40.98 -4.43 1.69
CA SER A 411 -42.04 -3.98 2.58
C SER A 411 -41.57 -4.19 4.02
N TYR A 412 -41.13 -3.10 4.64
CA TYR A 412 -40.93 -3.08 6.08
C TYR A 412 -42.36 -3.06 6.69
N GLU A 413 -42.86 -4.21 7.08
CA GLU A 413 -44.01 -4.28 7.99
C GLU A 413 -43.61 -3.69 9.34
N TYR A 414 -43.98 -2.44 9.56
CA TYR A 414 -44.00 -1.85 10.89
C TYR A 414 -45.00 -2.63 11.75
N ARG A 415 -44.50 -3.56 12.59
CA ARG A 415 -45.33 -4.08 13.68
C ARG A 415 -45.75 -2.89 14.55
N LYS A 416 -47.02 -2.53 14.51
CA LYS A 416 -47.67 -1.65 15.49
C LYS A 416 -47.59 -2.34 16.84
N GLY A 417 -46.56 -2.03 17.62
CA GLY A 417 -46.42 -2.36 19.03
C GLY A 417 -46.91 -1.18 19.86
N GLU A 418 -47.74 -1.46 20.78
CA GLU A 418 -48.50 -0.68 21.74
C GLU A 418 -47.87 0.60 22.27
N LYS A 419 -48.77 1.60 22.41
CA LYS A 419 -48.58 2.85 23.15
C LYS A 419 -48.05 2.61 24.56
N ASN A 420 -46.90 3.22 24.91
CA ASN A 420 -46.78 3.92 26.17
C ASN A 420 -45.55 4.86 26.22
N ARG A 421 -45.90 6.14 26.41
CA ARG A 421 -45.20 7.25 27.07
C ARG A 421 -43.84 7.74 26.57
N SER A 422 -43.91 8.91 25.92
CA SER A 422 -43.09 10.13 26.12
C SER A 422 -41.57 9.98 26.05
N ASN A 423 -40.98 10.39 24.91
CA ASN A 423 -40.05 11.51 24.82
C ASN A 423 -39.81 11.86 23.36
N SER A 424 -40.29 13.04 22.98
CA SER A 424 -40.09 13.63 21.66
C SER A 424 -38.67 14.13 21.48
N PHE A 425 -37.97 13.59 20.51
CA PHE A 425 -36.81 14.28 19.89
C PHE A 425 -37.22 14.67 18.48
N ILE A 426 -37.32 15.97 18.26
CA ILE A 426 -37.54 16.56 16.92
C ILE A 426 -36.15 16.73 16.30
N ILE A 427 -35.86 15.99 15.22
CA ILE A 427 -34.71 16.28 14.34
C ILE A 427 -35.26 17.16 13.21
N LYS A 428 -34.85 18.43 13.18
CA LYS A 428 -35.05 19.31 12.03
C LYS A 428 -33.98 19.00 11.00
N GLU A 429 -34.41 18.72 9.77
CA GLU A 429 -33.61 18.76 8.57
C GLU A 429 -33.08 20.18 8.33
N VAL A 430 -31.79 20.26 7.98
CA VAL A 430 -31.18 21.32 7.18
C VAL A 430 -30.34 20.69 6.11
#